data_823cf63eed46bceeae43ba662a7f991f
#
_entry.id   823cf63eed46bceeae43ba662a7f991f
#
_cell.length_a   1.000
_cell.length_b   1.000
_cell.length_c   1.000
_cell.angle_alpha   90.00
_cell.angle_beta   90.00
_cell.angle_gamma   90.00
#
_symmetry.space_group_name_H-M   'P 1'
#
loop_
_entity.id
_entity.type
_entity.pdbx_description
1 polymer ?
#
loop_
_entity_poly.entity_id
_entity_poly.type
_entity_poly.pdbx_seq_one_letter_code
_entity_poly.pdbx_strand_id
1 'polypeptide(L)'
;MTAGRLLHLLRAPTGTPSAGPVPASAACRGPPHRQLLRFRHGPAGMRRVPVSCTSTTSERKEGMTYKDAGVDIDAGTELVRRIAKMAPGIGGFGGLFPWGDEYLVAGTDGVGTKLKLAFETGIHDTIGVDLVAMSVNDIVTSGAKPLFFLDYYATSKLDVDLAEKVIKGIVDGCTQANCVLLGGETAEMPDFYAEGEYDLSGFAVGAVKKDKVIDGKNIVKGDVLIGLPSSGVHSNGFSLARRVLEKSGLSLSDQLPRNDGITTTVGEALMAPTVIYVKQVLEIISKGGVKGLAHITGGGFTDNIPRVFPSGLGAKIFSDSWEVPPVFKWLQQARINDLLETLMM
;
A
#
# COMPACT_ATOMS: atom_id res chain seq x y z
N MET A 1 0.03 24.01 -8.73
CA MET A 1 -0.63 24.53 -7.52
C MET A 1 -2.05 23.98 -7.53
N THR A 2 -2.32 22.90 -6.86
CA THR A 2 -3.68 22.45 -6.53
C THR A 2 -3.62 21.78 -5.17
N ALA A 3 -4.19 22.50 -4.21
CA ALA A 3 -4.21 22.12 -2.81
C ALA A 3 -5.10 20.89 -2.61
N GLY A 4 -4.55 19.81 -2.11
CA GLY A 4 -5.30 18.71 -1.52
C GLY A 4 -6.02 19.21 -0.28
N ARG A 5 -7.35 19.11 -0.26
CA ARG A 5 -8.17 19.48 0.90
C ARG A 5 -7.91 18.48 2.03
N LEU A 6 -7.24 18.98 3.06
CA LEU A 6 -7.14 18.34 4.37
C LEU A 6 -8.54 18.38 5.03
N LEU A 7 -9.20 17.23 5.18
CA LEU A 7 -10.45 17.16 5.95
C LEU A 7 -10.11 17.10 7.44
N HIS A 8 -10.48 18.14 8.17
CA HIS A 8 -10.38 18.19 9.62
C HIS A 8 -11.37 17.25 10.30
N LEU A 9 -10.86 16.41 11.20
CA LEU A 9 -11.67 15.70 12.19
C LEU A 9 -12.27 16.72 13.17
N LEU A 10 -13.53 17.06 12.99
CA LEU A 10 -14.32 17.79 13.99
C LEU A 10 -15.25 16.82 14.71
N ARG A 11 -15.17 16.84 16.03
CA ARG A 11 -16.09 16.18 16.95
C ARG A 11 -17.50 16.71 16.72
N ALA A 12 -18.46 15.83 16.42
CA ALA A 12 -19.86 16.22 16.31
C ALA A 12 -20.45 16.52 17.70
N PRO A 13 -21.21 17.61 17.87
CA PRO A 13 -21.93 17.87 19.10
C PRO A 13 -23.16 16.95 19.21
N THR A 14 -23.41 16.46 20.41
CA THR A 14 -24.61 15.70 20.79
C THR A 14 -25.81 16.66 20.82
N GLY A 15 -26.73 16.49 19.89
CA GLY A 15 -28.00 17.20 19.89
C GLY A 15 -29.03 16.39 19.12
N THR A 16 -30.04 15.91 19.79
CA THR A 16 -31.22 15.26 19.22
C THR A 16 -32.16 16.33 18.62
N PRO A 17 -32.67 16.13 17.40
CA PRO A 17 -33.91 16.79 16.98
C PRO A 17 -35.03 15.78 16.74
N SER A 18 -36.21 16.20 17.22
CA SER A 18 -37.52 15.60 17.09
C SER A 18 -37.99 15.47 15.63
N ALA A 19 -38.73 14.43 15.35
CA ALA A 19 -39.33 14.15 14.06
C ALA A 19 -40.58 15.02 13.80
N GLY A 20 -40.66 15.57 12.59
CA GLY A 20 -41.89 16.08 11.98
C GLY A 20 -42.07 15.47 10.58
N PRO A 21 -43.32 15.25 10.10
CA PRO A 21 -43.58 14.43 8.92
C PRO A 21 -43.42 15.21 7.61
N VAL A 22 -42.89 14.52 6.57
CA VAL A 22 -42.74 15.03 5.21
C VAL A 22 -43.63 14.24 4.24
N PRO A 23 -44.31 14.89 3.29
CA PRO A 23 -45.23 14.23 2.36
C PRO A 23 -44.52 13.56 1.18
N ALA A 24 -45.20 12.53 0.64
CA ALA A 24 -44.76 11.73 -0.51
C ALA A 24 -44.90 12.50 -1.84
N SER A 25 -43.94 12.38 -2.71
CA SER A 25 -43.96 12.02 -4.14
C SER A 25 -42.81 12.63 -4.94
N ALA A 26 -41.97 11.75 -5.50
CA ALA A 26 -41.39 11.91 -6.85
C ALA A 26 -40.56 10.68 -7.19
N ALA A 27 -40.79 10.11 -8.36
CA ALA A 27 -40.14 8.92 -8.87
C ALA A 27 -38.62 9.12 -9.02
N CYS A 28 -37.84 8.32 -8.33
CA CYS A 28 -36.38 8.34 -8.38
C CYS A 28 -35.85 7.23 -9.29
N ARG A 29 -35.01 7.59 -10.22
CA ARG A 29 -34.08 6.70 -10.92
C ARG A 29 -33.21 6.01 -9.88
N GLY A 30 -32.99 4.67 -10.01
CA GLY A 30 -32.25 3.87 -9.05
C GLY A 30 -30.78 4.33 -8.90
N PRO A 31 -30.23 4.21 -7.69
CA PRO A 31 -28.86 4.60 -7.42
C PRO A 31 -27.85 3.58 -7.95
N PRO A 32 -26.60 3.99 -8.24
CA PRO A 32 -25.55 3.07 -8.66
C PRO A 32 -25.24 2.03 -7.57
N HIS A 33 -24.88 0.84 -7.98
CA HIS A 33 -24.60 -0.29 -7.11
C HIS A 33 -23.52 0.03 -6.07
N ARG A 34 -23.91 0.04 -4.80
CA ARG A 34 -22.97 0.14 -3.66
C ARG A 34 -22.50 -1.26 -3.29
N GLN A 35 -21.21 -1.52 -3.44
CA GLN A 35 -20.61 -2.76 -2.93
C GLN A 35 -20.43 -2.67 -1.40
N LEU A 36 -20.90 -3.69 -0.70
CA LEU A 36 -20.77 -3.83 0.75
C LEU A 36 -19.69 -4.87 1.04
N LEU A 37 -18.52 -4.42 1.47
CA LEU A 37 -17.51 -5.33 2.00
C LEU A 37 -17.81 -5.58 3.49
N ARG A 38 -18.15 -6.82 3.84
CA ARG A 38 -18.35 -7.26 5.22
C ARG A 38 -17.18 -8.13 5.65
N PHE A 39 -16.39 -7.64 6.57
CA PHE A 39 -15.34 -8.41 7.22
C PHE A 39 -15.92 -9.11 8.46
N ARG A 40 -15.68 -10.42 8.58
CA ARG A 40 -15.97 -11.17 9.79
C ARG A 40 -14.66 -11.70 10.34
N HIS A 41 -14.31 -11.31 11.54
CA HIS A 41 -13.26 -11.93 12.33
C HIS A 41 -13.86 -13.06 13.16
N GLY A 42 -13.18 -14.22 13.18
CA GLY A 42 -13.50 -15.33 14.07
C GLY A 42 -12.26 -15.76 14.86
N PRO A 43 -12.41 -16.44 16.01
CA PRO A 43 -11.29 -16.85 16.85
C PRO A 43 -10.35 -17.83 16.12
N ALA A 44 -9.08 -17.84 16.52
CA ALA A 44 -8.04 -18.69 15.96
C ALA A 44 -8.46 -20.15 15.88
N GLY A 45 -8.67 -20.65 14.69
CA GLY A 45 -9.18 -22.02 14.44
C GLY A 45 -10.05 -22.12 13.19
N MET A 46 -10.05 -21.16 12.31
CA MET A 46 -11.08 -20.94 11.32
C MET A 46 -10.96 -21.74 10.02
N ARG A 47 -12.06 -22.40 9.69
CA ARG A 47 -12.46 -22.75 8.33
C ARG A 47 -12.82 -21.44 7.57
N ARG A 48 -12.23 -21.22 6.40
CA ARG A 48 -12.65 -20.19 5.45
C ARG A 48 -14.12 -20.45 5.09
N VAL A 49 -15.00 -19.47 5.35
CA VAL A 49 -16.34 -19.48 4.78
C VAL A 49 -16.23 -18.80 3.42
N PRO A 50 -16.56 -19.46 2.31
CA PRO A 50 -16.56 -18.80 1.01
C PRO A 50 -17.59 -17.66 1.03
N VAL A 51 -17.14 -16.47 0.65
CA VAL A 51 -18.06 -15.35 0.38
C VAL A 51 -18.80 -15.69 -0.90
N SER A 52 -20.03 -16.21 -0.77
CA SER A 52 -20.90 -16.41 -1.93
C SER A 52 -21.47 -15.06 -2.36
N CYS A 53 -20.93 -14.51 -3.43
CA CYS A 53 -21.63 -13.49 -4.21
C CYS A 53 -22.63 -14.20 -5.11
N THR A 54 -23.92 -14.18 -4.78
CA THR A 54 -24.98 -14.52 -5.73
C THR A 54 -25.07 -13.38 -6.76
N SER A 55 -24.40 -13.55 -7.89
CA SER A 55 -24.62 -12.74 -9.08
C SER A 55 -25.33 -13.57 -10.12
N THR A 56 -26.39 -13.00 -10.69
CA THR A 56 -27.06 -13.47 -11.90
C THR A 56 -26.04 -13.73 -13.01
N THR A 57 -26.14 -14.89 -13.64
CA THR A 57 -25.30 -15.40 -14.73
C THR A 57 -25.29 -14.46 -15.92
N SER A 58 -24.25 -13.64 -16.01
CA SER A 58 -23.64 -13.24 -17.28
C SER A 58 -22.26 -13.87 -17.30
N GLU A 59 -21.85 -14.47 -18.41
CA GLU A 59 -20.52 -15.06 -18.58
C GLU A 59 -19.45 -14.04 -18.18
N ARG A 60 -18.93 -14.14 -16.96
CA ARG A 60 -17.76 -13.37 -16.53
C ARG A 60 -16.56 -13.94 -17.28
N LYS A 61 -16.00 -13.17 -18.20
CA LYS A 61 -14.63 -13.42 -18.64
C LYS A 61 -13.74 -13.26 -17.42
N GLU A 62 -13.12 -14.34 -16.97
CA GLU A 62 -12.18 -14.32 -15.85
C GLU A 62 -11.06 -13.33 -16.15
N GLY A 63 -10.84 -12.37 -15.27
CA GLY A 63 -9.72 -11.43 -15.34
C GLY A 63 -8.40 -12.12 -14.95
N MET A 64 -7.28 -11.50 -15.29
CA MET A 64 -5.95 -11.99 -14.91
C MET A 64 -5.76 -11.88 -13.40
N THR A 65 -5.21 -12.91 -12.78
CA THR A 65 -4.93 -12.98 -11.33
C THR A 65 -3.45 -12.84 -11.03
N TYR A 66 -3.09 -12.62 -9.75
CA TYR A 66 -1.69 -12.69 -9.30
C TYR A 66 -1.04 -14.02 -9.60
N LYS A 67 -1.79 -15.12 -9.50
CA LYS A 67 -1.30 -16.47 -9.80
C LYS A 67 -0.92 -16.60 -11.27
N ASP A 68 -1.70 -16.01 -12.18
CA ASP A 68 -1.38 -15.96 -13.61
C ASP A 68 -0.14 -15.10 -13.90
N ALA A 69 0.20 -14.17 -13.01
CA ALA A 69 1.42 -13.37 -13.04
C ALA A 69 2.60 -14.03 -12.28
N GLY A 70 2.45 -15.26 -11.81
CA GLY A 70 3.50 -16.02 -11.14
C GLY A 70 3.61 -15.77 -9.62
N VAL A 71 2.64 -15.08 -8.99
CA VAL A 71 2.62 -14.79 -7.56
C VAL A 71 1.53 -15.58 -6.86
N ASP A 72 1.91 -16.47 -5.93
CA ASP A 72 0.97 -17.27 -5.14
C ASP A 72 0.78 -16.64 -3.74
N ILE A 73 -0.26 -15.82 -3.61
CA ILE A 73 -0.62 -15.14 -2.34
C ILE A 73 -0.97 -16.16 -1.26
N ASP A 74 -1.61 -17.29 -1.61
CA ASP A 74 -1.98 -18.32 -0.64
C ASP A 74 -0.73 -19.01 -0.05
N ALA A 75 0.28 -19.27 -0.87
CA ALA A 75 1.57 -19.78 -0.42
C ALA A 75 2.27 -18.80 0.53
N GLY A 76 2.26 -17.50 0.21
CA GLY A 76 2.79 -16.45 1.08
C GLY A 76 2.07 -16.42 2.44
N THR A 77 0.75 -16.45 2.43
CA THR A 77 -0.08 -16.49 3.64
C THR A 77 0.20 -17.74 4.49
N GLU A 78 0.36 -18.89 3.88
CA GLU A 78 0.70 -20.13 4.59
C GLU A 78 2.11 -20.05 5.20
N LEU A 79 3.08 -19.47 4.51
CA LEU A 79 4.42 -19.25 5.05
C LEU A 79 4.38 -18.36 6.28
N VAL A 80 3.68 -17.20 6.23
CA VAL A 80 3.51 -16.31 7.38
C VAL A 80 2.89 -17.05 8.57
N ARG A 81 1.89 -17.90 8.33
CA ARG A 81 1.27 -18.73 9.38
C ARG A 81 2.26 -19.71 10.02
N ARG A 82 3.18 -20.29 9.24
CA ARG A 82 4.23 -21.18 9.75
C ARG A 82 5.28 -20.40 10.55
N ILE A 83 5.69 -19.24 10.04
CA ILE A 83 6.64 -18.36 10.75
C ILE A 83 6.08 -17.94 12.12
N ALA A 84 4.80 -17.53 12.19
CA ALA A 84 4.17 -17.16 13.46
C ALA A 84 4.13 -18.29 14.49
N LYS A 85 4.14 -19.57 14.06
CA LYS A 85 4.28 -20.73 14.97
C LYS A 85 5.71 -20.93 15.46
N MET A 86 6.71 -20.64 14.62
CA MET A 86 8.14 -20.80 14.97
C MET A 86 8.64 -19.63 15.82
N ALA A 87 8.12 -18.43 15.58
CA ALA A 87 8.51 -17.20 16.26
C ALA A 87 7.26 -16.48 16.79
N PRO A 88 6.75 -16.88 17.97
CA PRO A 88 5.61 -16.22 18.59
C PRO A 88 5.90 -14.74 18.86
N GLY A 89 4.97 -13.86 18.50
CA GLY A 89 5.12 -12.41 18.66
C GLY A 89 5.43 -11.66 17.36
N ILE A 90 5.70 -12.36 16.27
CA ILE A 90 5.77 -11.74 14.94
C ILE A 90 4.35 -11.34 14.50
N GLY A 91 4.19 -10.10 14.03
CA GLY A 91 2.93 -9.58 13.50
C GLY A 91 2.96 -8.07 13.29
N GLY A 92 1.84 -7.53 12.78
CA GLY A 92 1.72 -6.12 12.43
C GLY A 92 2.40 -5.76 11.11
N PHE A 93 2.57 -4.47 10.85
CA PHE A 93 3.32 -3.93 9.72
C PHE A 93 4.81 -3.83 10.04
N GLY A 94 5.18 -3.52 11.29
CA GLY A 94 6.55 -3.53 11.80
C GLY A 94 6.66 -4.33 13.10
N GLY A 95 7.82 -4.93 13.33
CA GLY A 95 8.13 -5.65 14.57
C GLY A 95 8.46 -4.69 15.71
N LEU A 96 7.89 -4.90 16.90
CA LEU A 96 8.12 -4.08 18.08
C LEU A 96 9.09 -4.78 19.03
N PHE A 97 10.24 -4.15 19.30
CA PHE A 97 11.24 -4.62 20.26
C PHE A 97 11.29 -3.69 21.48
N PRO A 98 11.06 -4.18 22.72
CA PRO A 98 11.09 -3.33 23.91
C PRO A 98 12.49 -2.77 24.18
N TRP A 99 12.59 -1.45 24.34
CA TRP A 99 13.84 -0.74 24.61
C TRP A 99 13.60 0.40 25.60
N GLY A 100 13.99 0.20 26.84
CA GLY A 100 13.71 1.19 27.91
C GLY A 100 12.22 1.47 28.07
N ASP A 101 11.82 2.73 27.94
CA ASP A 101 10.44 3.23 27.97
C ASP A 101 9.80 3.33 26.57
N GLU A 102 10.53 2.91 25.53
CA GLU A 102 10.11 2.91 24.15
C GLU A 102 10.00 1.49 23.57
N TYR A 103 9.45 1.40 22.37
CA TYR A 103 9.69 0.29 21.45
C TYR A 103 10.55 0.79 20.29
N LEU A 104 11.57 0.01 19.92
CA LEU A 104 12.12 0.07 18.58
C LEU A 104 11.14 -0.65 17.65
N VAL A 105 10.83 -0.03 16.54
CA VAL A 105 9.95 -0.58 15.52
C VAL A 105 10.78 -0.78 14.26
N ALA A 106 10.85 -2.02 13.78
CA ALA A 106 11.70 -2.39 12.66
C ALA A 106 10.90 -3.16 11.60
N GLY A 107 11.25 -2.93 10.34
CA GLY A 107 10.71 -3.65 9.20
C GLY A 107 11.74 -3.73 8.08
N THR A 108 11.60 -4.75 7.24
CA THR A 108 12.39 -4.91 6.03
C THR A 108 11.46 -5.15 4.86
N ASP A 109 11.78 -4.55 3.72
CA ASP A 109 11.04 -4.72 2.48
C ASP A 109 11.97 -4.52 1.27
N GLY A 110 11.49 -4.85 0.08
CA GLY A 110 12.18 -4.65 -1.19
C GLY A 110 11.33 -3.84 -2.17
N VAL A 111 11.93 -3.44 -3.30
CA VAL A 111 11.18 -2.77 -4.38
C VAL A 111 10.36 -3.77 -5.19
N GLY A 112 10.84 -4.99 -5.33
CA GLY A 112 10.18 -6.03 -6.10
C GLY A 112 10.22 -5.80 -7.61
N THR A 113 9.22 -6.32 -8.32
CA THR A 113 9.25 -6.40 -9.80
C THR A 113 9.05 -5.07 -10.53
N LYS A 114 8.86 -3.94 -9.81
CA LYS A 114 8.98 -2.59 -10.38
C LYS A 114 10.38 -2.36 -10.98
N LEU A 115 11.41 -3.01 -10.40
CA LEU A 115 12.78 -2.95 -10.92
C LEU A 115 12.88 -3.33 -12.40
N LYS A 116 12.08 -4.28 -12.89
CA LYS A 116 12.07 -4.63 -14.31
C LYS A 116 11.69 -3.45 -15.21
N LEU A 117 10.78 -2.59 -14.76
CA LEU A 117 10.44 -1.36 -15.49
C LEU A 117 11.56 -0.32 -15.39
N ALA A 118 12.27 -0.25 -14.26
CA ALA A 118 13.44 0.62 -14.13
C ALA A 118 14.54 0.24 -15.15
N PHE A 119 14.79 -1.05 -15.36
CA PHE A 119 15.74 -1.54 -16.35
C PHE A 119 15.31 -1.19 -17.79
N GLU A 120 14.01 -1.29 -18.09
CA GLU A 120 13.46 -1.00 -19.41
C GLU A 120 13.37 0.50 -19.71
N THR A 121 13.04 1.33 -18.70
CA THR A 121 12.88 2.78 -18.86
C THR A 121 14.16 3.56 -18.67
N GLY A 122 15.16 3.00 -18.00
CA GLY A 122 16.37 3.71 -17.55
C GLY A 122 16.13 4.70 -16.40
N ILE A 123 14.94 4.66 -15.76
CA ILE A 123 14.60 5.53 -14.61
C ILE A 123 15.02 4.82 -13.33
N HIS A 124 16.17 5.20 -12.77
CA HIS A 124 16.75 4.58 -11.59
C HIS A 124 16.79 5.49 -10.36
N ASP A 125 16.74 6.79 -10.57
CA ASP A 125 16.90 7.82 -9.54
C ASP A 125 15.73 7.89 -8.54
N THR A 126 14.55 7.36 -8.91
CA THR A 126 13.37 7.31 -8.02
C THR A 126 13.19 5.98 -7.29
N ILE A 127 13.86 4.92 -7.74
CA ILE A 127 13.72 3.56 -7.18
C ILE A 127 14.16 3.50 -5.71
N GLY A 128 15.19 4.25 -5.34
CA GLY A 128 15.62 4.34 -3.94
C GLY A 128 14.55 4.97 -3.04
N VAL A 129 13.75 5.91 -3.56
CA VAL A 129 12.60 6.46 -2.82
C VAL A 129 11.56 5.39 -2.56
N ASP A 130 11.27 4.54 -3.56
CA ASP A 130 10.35 3.40 -3.38
C ASP A 130 10.84 2.47 -2.28
N LEU A 131 12.12 2.11 -2.26
CA LEU A 131 12.70 1.23 -1.25
C LEU A 131 12.51 1.77 0.16
N VAL A 132 12.86 3.05 0.38
CA VAL A 132 12.70 3.68 1.70
C VAL A 132 11.24 3.76 2.09
N ALA A 133 10.36 4.17 1.15
CA ALA A 133 8.94 4.32 1.41
C ALA A 133 8.27 3.03 1.86
N MET A 134 8.60 1.89 1.25
CA MET A 134 8.04 0.59 1.61
C MET A 134 8.26 0.28 3.08
N SER A 135 9.48 0.50 3.60
CA SER A 135 9.82 0.20 4.99
C SER A 135 9.35 1.27 5.97
N VAL A 136 9.54 2.56 5.68
CA VAL A 136 9.19 3.63 6.63
C VAL A 136 7.68 3.86 6.78
N ASN A 137 6.91 3.60 5.70
CA ASN A 137 5.45 3.65 5.76
C ASN A 137 4.89 2.51 6.60
N ASP A 138 5.55 1.35 6.65
CA ASP A 138 5.16 0.26 7.54
C ASP A 138 5.38 0.62 9.01
N ILE A 139 6.59 1.06 9.37
CA ILE A 139 6.89 1.32 10.79
C ILE A 139 6.11 2.51 11.35
N VAL A 140 5.75 3.51 10.54
CA VAL A 140 4.96 4.66 11.00
C VAL A 140 3.53 4.28 11.36
N THR A 141 3.01 3.14 10.90
CA THR A 141 1.66 2.66 11.25
C THR A 141 1.49 2.41 12.75
N SER A 142 2.57 2.09 13.45
CA SER A 142 2.57 1.96 14.92
C SER A 142 2.76 3.29 15.67
N GLY A 143 2.87 4.41 14.95
CA GLY A 143 3.20 5.72 15.51
C GLY A 143 4.71 5.96 15.68
N ALA A 144 5.55 5.06 15.17
CA ALA A 144 6.99 5.17 15.29
C ALA A 144 7.55 6.28 14.38
N LYS A 145 8.46 7.07 14.94
CA LYS A 145 9.30 8.01 14.18
C LYS A 145 10.48 7.21 13.60
N PRO A 146 10.70 7.19 12.28
CA PRO A 146 11.90 6.61 11.70
C PRO A 146 13.17 7.27 12.25
N LEU A 147 14.18 6.47 12.56
CA LEU A 147 15.47 6.90 13.08
C LEU A 147 16.56 6.75 12.02
N PHE A 148 16.68 5.55 11.48
CA PHE A 148 17.68 5.25 10.45
C PHE A 148 17.18 4.16 9.50
N PHE A 149 17.88 4.09 8.38
CA PHE A 149 17.67 3.15 7.29
C PHE A 149 19.00 2.48 6.92
N LEU A 150 18.93 1.23 6.51
CA LEU A 150 20.02 0.46 5.94
C LEU A 150 19.53 -0.14 4.62
N ASP A 151 20.40 -0.20 3.61
CA ASP A 151 20.08 -0.80 2.32
C ASP A 151 20.97 -2.01 2.00
N TYR A 152 20.48 -2.84 1.12
CA TYR A 152 21.22 -3.91 0.49
C TYR A 152 21.03 -3.79 -1.02
N TYR A 153 22.12 -3.52 -1.73
CA TYR A 153 22.19 -3.45 -3.19
C TYR A 153 22.93 -4.68 -3.72
N ALA A 154 22.28 -5.52 -4.50
CA ALA A 154 22.88 -6.71 -5.09
C ALA A 154 22.79 -6.68 -6.61
N THR A 155 23.88 -6.99 -7.30
CA THR A 155 23.97 -6.98 -8.77
C THR A 155 24.91 -8.07 -9.26
N SER A 156 24.88 -8.40 -10.56
CA SER A 156 25.86 -9.33 -11.14
C SER A 156 27.26 -8.73 -11.24
N LYS A 157 27.32 -7.47 -11.70
CA LYS A 157 28.52 -6.67 -11.88
C LYS A 157 28.20 -5.23 -11.54
N LEU A 158 29.02 -4.63 -10.68
CA LEU A 158 28.79 -3.27 -10.23
C LEU A 158 29.05 -2.25 -11.35
N ASP A 159 27.99 -1.53 -11.69
CA ASP A 159 28.05 -0.25 -12.41
C ASP A 159 27.92 0.86 -11.38
N VAL A 160 29.02 1.60 -11.15
CA VAL A 160 29.09 2.63 -10.11
C VAL A 160 28.14 3.78 -10.40
N ASP A 161 28.02 4.21 -11.66
CA ASP A 161 27.15 5.34 -12.04
C ASP A 161 25.67 4.97 -11.88
N LEU A 162 25.31 3.72 -12.16
CA LEU A 162 23.96 3.20 -11.94
C LEU A 162 23.65 3.09 -10.45
N ALA A 163 24.55 2.49 -9.68
CA ALA A 163 24.41 2.35 -8.24
C ALA A 163 24.30 3.71 -7.54
N GLU A 164 25.12 4.70 -7.95
CA GLU A 164 25.04 6.07 -7.42
C GLU A 164 23.64 6.68 -7.60
N LYS A 165 23.01 6.53 -8.77
CA LYS A 165 21.63 7.01 -9.01
C LYS A 165 20.64 6.38 -8.05
N VAL A 166 20.72 5.06 -7.86
CA VAL A 166 19.83 4.33 -6.94
C VAL A 166 20.04 4.79 -5.49
N ILE A 167 21.31 4.84 -5.04
CA ILE A 167 21.64 5.27 -3.67
C ILE A 167 21.23 6.73 -3.43
N LYS A 168 21.38 7.60 -4.44
CA LYS A 168 20.85 8.97 -4.34
C LYS A 168 19.35 8.99 -4.08
N GLY A 169 18.57 8.14 -4.77
CA GLY A 169 17.14 7.97 -4.48
C GLY A 169 16.88 7.51 -3.04
N ILE A 170 17.72 6.62 -2.49
CA ILE A 170 17.64 6.20 -1.08
C ILE A 170 17.90 7.38 -0.13
N VAL A 171 18.93 8.19 -0.39
CA VAL A 171 19.23 9.39 0.40
C VAL A 171 18.08 10.39 0.34
N ASP A 172 17.48 10.61 -0.83
CA ASP A 172 16.34 11.49 -1.03
C ASP A 172 15.10 10.97 -0.25
N GLY A 173 14.85 9.66 -0.28
CA GLY A 173 13.80 9.00 0.49
C GLY A 173 14.00 9.14 2.01
N CYS A 174 15.22 8.91 2.50
CA CYS A 174 15.57 9.09 3.91
C CYS A 174 15.36 10.55 4.35
N THR A 175 15.73 11.52 3.51
CA THR A 175 15.48 12.95 3.76
C THR A 175 13.99 13.27 3.86
N GLN A 176 13.18 12.71 2.97
CA GLN A 176 11.74 12.86 3.01
C GLN A 176 11.13 12.23 4.27
N ALA A 177 11.62 11.06 4.68
CA ALA A 177 11.20 10.36 5.91
C ALA A 177 11.74 10.99 7.19
N ASN A 178 12.67 11.96 7.09
CA ASN A 178 13.42 12.54 8.22
C ASN A 178 14.13 11.46 9.07
N CYS A 179 14.79 10.51 8.39
CA CYS A 179 15.67 9.51 8.97
C CYS A 179 17.05 9.55 8.34
N VAL A 180 18.02 8.86 8.95
CA VAL A 180 19.40 8.82 8.49
C VAL A 180 19.64 7.55 7.67
N LEU A 181 20.23 7.67 6.48
CA LEU A 181 20.88 6.51 5.85
C LEU A 181 22.15 6.22 6.65
N LEU A 182 22.10 5.16 7.48
CA LEU A 182 23.16 4.84 8.44
C LEU A 182 24.28 4.02 7.79
N GLY A 183 23.96 3.24 6.78
CA GLY A 183 24.88 2.38 6.03
C GLY A 183 24.10 1.43 5.14
N GLY A 184 24.83 0.47 4.59
CA GLY A 184 24.27 -0.53 3.70
C GLY A 184 25.32 -1.55 3.27
N GLU A 185 24.96 -2.40 2.33
CA GLU A 185 25.84 -3.40 1.73
C GLU A 185 25.68 -3.38 0.20
N THR A 186 26.80 -3.50 -0.51
CA THR A 186 26.82 -3.66 -1.97
C THR A 186 27.46 -4.99 -2.32
N ALA A 187 26.69 -5.90 -2.92
CA ALA A 187 27.14 -7.24 -3.25
C ALA A 187 27.23 -7.44 -4.76
N GLU A 188 28.42 -7.82 -5.23
CA GLU A 188 28.58 -8.38 -6.59
C GLU A 188 28.35 -9.89 -6.54
N MET A 189 27.38 -10.36 -7.32
CA MET A 189 26.97 -11.77 -7.37
C MET A 189 26.93 -12.24 -8.84
N PRO A 190 28.09 -12.53 -9.44
CA PRO A 190 28.18 -13.00 -10.83
C PRO A 190 27.29 -14.23 -11.05
N ASP A 191 26.67 -14.32 -12.22
CA ASP A 191 25.78 -15.40 -12.63
C ASP A 191 24.45 -15.53 -11.83
N PHE A 192 24.23 -14.69 -10.81
CA PHE A 192 22.98 -14.68 -10.05
C PHE A 192 21.95 -13.71 -10.63
N TYR A 193 22.39 -12.53 -11.04
CA TYR A 193 21.60 -11.52 -11.76
C TYR A 193 22.09 -11.42 -13.20
N ALA A 194 21.22 -11.00 -14.12
CA ALA A 194 21.67 -10.63 -15.46
C ALA A 194 22.51 -9.34 -15.43
N GLU A 195 23.34 -9.14 -16.45
CA GLU A 195 24.13 -7.91 -16.57
C GLU A 195 23.21 -6.68 -16.65
N GLY A 196 23.50 -5.64 -15.86
CA GLY A 196 22.68 -4.45 -15.74
C GLY A 196 21.45 -4.59 -14.84
N GLU A 197 21.17 -5.77 -14.31
CA GLU A 197 20.11 -5.98 -13.32
C GLU A 197 20.65 -5.90 -11.90
N TYR A 198 19.80 -5.44 -10.99
CA TYR A 198 20.09 -5.40 -9.55
C TYR A 198 18.82 -5.71 -8.74
N ASP A 199 19.01 -6.08 -7.48
CA ASP A 199 17.94 -6.21 -6.49
C ASP A 199 18.21 -5.32 -5.28
N LEU A 200 17.14 -4.91 -4.60
CA LEU A 200 17.20 -3.97 -3.48
C LEU A 200 16.40 -4.49 -2.32
N SER A 201 17.00 -4.47 -1.15
CA SER A 201 16.31 -4.64 0.13
C SER A 201 16.62 -3.50 1.07
N GLY A 202 15.64 -3.09 1.87
CA GLY A 202 15.79 -2.04 2.84
C GLY A 202 15.38 -2.50 4.23
N PHE A 203 15.98 -1.88 5.24
CA PHE A 203 15.68 -2.12 6.64
C PHE A 203 15.55 -0.78 7.36
N ALA A 204 14.35 -0.50 7.87
CA ALA A 204 14.06 0.70 8.62
C ALA A 204 13.92 0.41 10.11
N VAL A 205 14.45 1.30 10.94
CA VAL A 205 14.24 1.30 12.39
C VAL A 205 13.69 2.65 12.82
N GLY A 206 12.63 2.62 13.60
CA GLY A 206 12.04 3.77 14.25
C GLY A 206 11.84 3.54 15.75
N ALA A 207 11.34 4.55 16.44
CA ALA A 207 11.03 4.45 17.86
C ALA A 207 9.67 5.07 18.16
N VAL A 208 8.97 4.49 19.14
CA VAL A 208 7.71 5.01 19.69
C VAL A 208 7.66 4.74 21.20
N LYS A 209 7.19 5.71 21.98
CA LYS A 209 6.96 5.51 23.40
C LYS A 209 5.90 4.44 23.65
N LYS A 210 6.09 3.61 24.67
CA LYS A 210 5.17 2.49 24.98
C LYS A 210 3.72 2.93 25.16
N ASP A 211 3.51 4.11 25.75
CA ASP A 211 2.19 4.72 25.95
C ASP A 211 1.61 5.41 24.72
N LYS A 212 2.36 5.51 23.61
CA LYS A 212 1.98 6.18 22.36
C LYS A 212 1.82 5.24 21.18
N VAL A 213 1.99 3.94 21.40
CA VAL A 213 1.81 2.94 20.33
C VAL A 213 0.39 2.99 19.78
N ILE A 214 0.28 3.05 18.46
CA ILE A 214 -0.99 2.94 17.74
C ILE A 214 -1.16 1.47 17.32
N ASP A 215 -2.08 0.76 17.96
CA ASP A 215 -2.27 -0.68 17.79
C ASP A 215 -3.71 -1.09 17.41
N GLY A 216 -4.56 -0.11 17.16
CA GLY A 216 -5.95 -0.35 16.75
C GLY A 216 -6.91 -0.77 17.88
N LYS A 217 -6.43 -1.10 19.08
CA LYS A 217 -7.26 -1.62 20.18
C LYS A 217 -8.43 -0.72 20.58
N ASN A 218 -8.29 0.59 20.37
CA ASN A 218 -9.27 1.61 20.71
C ASN A 218 -10.27 1.90 19.57
N ILE A 219 -10.19 1.18 18.46
CA ILE A 219 -11.15 1.32 17.35
C ILE A 219 -12.50 0.78 17.78
N VAL A 220 -13.56 1.55 17.54
CA VAL A 220 -14.93 1.20 17.92
C VAL A 220 -15.89 1.44 16.77
N LYS A 221 -17.08 0.85 16.84
CA LYS A 221 -18.17 1.11 15.89
C LYS A 221 -18.49 2.60 15.83
N GLY A 222 -18.51 3.17 14.65
CA GLY A 222 -18.77 4.60 14.40
C GLY A 222 -17.51 5.42 14.12
N ASP A 223 -16.32 4.85 14.31
CA ASP A 223 -15.09 5.47 13.84
C ASP A 223 -15.06 5.56 12.30
N VAL A 224 -14.34 6.53 11.78
CA VAL A 224 -14.28 6.85 10.35
C VAL A 224 -12.92 6.45 9.79
N LEU A 225 -12.92 5.79 8.62
CA LEU A 225 -11.73 5.54 7.82
C LEU A 225 -11.43 6.76 6.96
N ILE A 226 -10.17 7.20 6.99
CA ILE A 226 -9.67 8.29 6.15
C ILE A 226 -8.56 7.72 5.28
N GLY A 227 -8.73 7.78 3.95
CA GLY A 227 -7.71 7.38 2.99
C GLY A 227 -6.72 8.50 2.71
N LEU A 228 -5.42 8.17 2.68
CA LEU A 228 -4.37 9.02 2.13
C LEU A 228 -4.11 8.55 0.69
N PRO A 229 -4.18 9.46 -0.32
CA PRO A 229 -4.06 9.06 -1.72
C PRO A 229 -2.63 8.62 -2.06
N SER A 230 -2.52 7.67 -2.99
CA SER A 230 -1.24 7.27 -3.60
C SER A 230 -0.87 8.18 -4.78
N SER A 231 0.41 8.15 -5.18
CA SER A 231 0.90 8.76 -6.43
C SER A 231 0.61 7.90 -7.67
N GLY A 232 0.23 6.65 -7.47
CA GLY A 232 0.04 5.63 -8.50
C GLY A 232 0.14 4.25 -7.89
N VAL A 233 0.66 3.29 -8.63
CA VAL A 233 0.80 1.88 -8.20
C VAL A 233 1.78 1.71 -7.05
N HIS A 234 2.64 2.72 -6.79
CA HIS A 234 3.71 2.69 -5.80
C HIS A 234 4.75 1.60 -6.13
N SER A 235 4.96 0.64 -5.23
CA SER A 235 5.90 -0.45 -5.43
C SER A 235 5.27 -1.83 -5.17
N ASN A 236 3.94 -1.94 -5.23
CA ASN A 236 3.20 -3.18 -5.06
C ASN A 236 2.49 -3.57 -6.36
N GLY A 237 2.29 -4.88 -6.58
CA GLY A 237 1.46 -5.38 -7.68
C GLY A 237 2.10 -5.35 -9.07
N PHE A 238 3.38 -5.04 -9.20
CA PHE A 238 4.04 -4.87 -10.51
C PHE A 238 4.15 -6.17 -11.32
N SER A 239 4.19 -7.34 -10.71
CA SER A 239 4.10 -8.61 -11.44
C SER A 239 2.87 -8.65 -12.32
N LEU A 240 1.74 -8.17 -11.80
CA LEU A 240 0.48 -8.14 -12.52
C LEU A 240 0.40 -6.92 -13.46
N ALA A 241 0.79 -5.72 -13.00
CA ALA A 241 0.77 -4.51 -13.83
C ALA A 241 1.60 -4.69 -15.12
N ARG A 242 2.74 -5.36 -15.05
CA ARG A 242 3.57 -5.71 -16.22
C ARG A 242 2.86 -6.67 -17.18
N ARG A 243 2.15 -7.68 -16.65
CA ARG A 243 1.35 -8.58 -17.49
C ARG A 243 0.18 -7.87 -18.18
N VAL A 244 -0.39 -6.87 -17.49
CA VAL A 244 -1.43 -6.02 -18.10
C VAL A 244 -0.85 -5.19 -19.21
N LEU A 245 0.30 -4.56 -19.00
CA LEU A 245 1.01 -3.78 -20.00
C LEU A 245 1.27 -4.64 -21.24
N GLU A 246 1.85 -5.83 -21.08
CA GLU A 246 2.11 -6.79 -22.15
C GLU A 246 0.83 -7.09 -22.96
N LYS A 247 -0.30 -7.32 -22.30
CA LYS A 247 -1.58 -7.63 -22.96
C LYS A 247 -2.29 -6.42 -23.56
N SER A 248 -2.01 -5.22 -23.07
CA SER A 248 -2.66 -4.00 -23.57
C SER A 248 -2.20 -3.60 -24.96
N GLY A 249 -1.05 -4.13 -25.42
CA GLY A 249 -0.40 -3.74 -26.67
C GLY A 249 0.25 -2.37 -26.63
N LEU A 250 0.27 -1.71 -25.47
CA LEU A 250 0.99 -0.45 -25.27
C LEU A 250 2.44 -0.71 -24.84
N SER A 251 3.34 0.20 -25.24
CA SER A 251 4.71 0.27 -24.76
C SER A 251 4.83 1.29 -23.61
N LEU A 252 5.95 1.26 -22.89
CA LEU A 252 6.25 2.23 -21.81
C LEU A 252 6.37 3.68 -22.32
N SER A 253 6.70 3.87 -23.61
CA SER A 253 6.80 5.17 -24.26
C SER A 253 5.47 5.71 -24.78
N ASP A 254 4.43 4.88 -24.85
CA ASP A 254 3.12 5.31 -25.31
C ASP A 254 2.43 6.21 -24.27
N GLN A 255 1.54 7.07 -24.77
CA GLN A 255 0.75 7.93 -23.89
C GLN A 255 -0.23 7.11 -23.06
N LEU A 256 -0.26 7.37 -21.76
CA LEU A 256 -1.27 6.78 -20.88
C LEU A 256 -2.67 7.23 -21.33
N PRO A 257 -3.61 6.32 -21.61
CA PRO A 257 -4.99 6.67 -21.91
C PRO A 257 -5.64 7.43 -20.74
N ARG A 258 -5.88 8.73 -20.91
CA ARG A 258 -6.50 9.60 -19.89
C ARG A 258 -7.26 10.75 -20.53
N ASN A 259 -8.27 11.28 -19.84
CA ASN A 259 -9.20 12.29 -20.38
C ASN A 259 -9.09 13.66 -19.68
N ASP A 260 -8.01 13.91 -18.91
CA ASP A 260 -7.83 15.12 -18.11
C ASP A 260 -6.90 16.17 -18.75
N GLY A 261 -6.49 15.93 -20.00
CA GLY A 261 -5.63 16.85 -20.74
C GLY A 261 -4.15 16.85 -20.34
N ILE A 262 -3.76 15.97 -19.38
CA ILE A 262 -2.37 15.85 -18.97
C ILE A 262 -1.69 14.79 -19.85
N THR A 263 -0.53 15.11 -20.38
CA THR A 263 0.30 14.20 -21.18
C THR A 263 1.31 13.52 -20.26
N THR A 264 1.25 12.19 -20.15
CA THR A 264 2.23 11.36 -19.43
C THR A 264 2.32 10.01 -20.10
N THR A 265 3.48 9.41 -20.15
CA THR A 265 3.65 8.08 -20.72
C THR A 265 3.22 7.00 -19.73
N VAL A 266 2.98 5.79 -20.23
CA VAL A 266 2.71 4.61 -19.39
C VAL A 266 3.88 4.36 -18.44
N GLY A 267 5.12 4.48 -18.95
CA GLY A 267 6.33 4.32 -18.16
C GLY A 267 6.42 5.33 -17.01
N GLU A 268 6.24 6.62 -17.29
CA GLU A 268 6.24 7.68 -16.25
C GLU A 268 5.16 7.43 -15.20
N ALA A 269 3.96 7.04 -15.60
CA ALA A 269 2.86 6.78 -14.67
C ALA A 269 3.12 5.55 -13.78
N LEU A 270 3.72 4.49 -14.33
CA LEU A 270 4.09 3.29 -13.57
C LEU A 270 5.34 3.50 -12.71
N MET A 271 6.28 4.35 -13.15
CA MET A 271 7.50 4.65 -12.42
C MET A 271 7.33 5.76 -11.38
N ALA A 272 6.15 6.38 -11.26
CA ALA A 272 5.88 7.35 -10.20
C ALA A 272 6.34 6.80 -8.83
N PRO A 273 7.19 7.56 -8.08
CA PRO A 273 7.73 7.06 -6.83
C PRO A 273 6.65 6.94 -5.75
N THR A 274 6.82 5.99 -4.86
CA THR A 274 5.97 5.78 -3.70
C THR A 274 5.97 7.00 -2.79
N VAL A 275 4.79 7.45 -2.37
CA VAL A 275 4.66 8.56 -1.41
C VAL A 275 5.18 8.13 -0.05
N ILE A 276 6.05 8.94 0.54
CA ILE A 276 6.49 8.80 1.93
C ILE A 276 5.55 9.60 2.83
N TYR A 277 4.70 8.92 3.60
CA TYR A 277 3.65 9.55 4.41
C TYR A 277 4.12 9.96 5.81
N VAL A 278 5.36 9.66 6.20
CA VAL A 278 5.87 9.77 7.57
C VAL A 278 5.57 11.13 8.21
N LYS A 279 5.94 12.23 7.54
CA LYS A 279 5.74 13.59 8.11
C LYS A 279 4.28 13.91 8.35
N GLN A 280 3.43 13.63 7.34
CA GLN A 280 1.99 13.90 7.40
C GLN A 280 1.31 13.05 8.48
N VAL A 281 1.65 11.76 8.54
CA VAL A 281 1.07 10.82 9.51
C VAL A 281 1.48 11.20 10.93
N LEU A 282 2.76 11.46 11.20
CA LEU A 282 3.22 11.88 12.53
C LEU A 282 2.61 13.22 12.95
N GLU A 283 2.42 14.17 12.01
CA GLU A 283 1.71 15.42 12.30
C GLU A 283 0.24 15.17 12.69
N ILE A 284 -0.46 14.29 11.95
CA ILE A 284 -1.85 13.92 12.27
C ILE A 284 -1.92 13.24 13.64
N ILE A 285 -1.02 12.29 13.93
CA ILE A 285 -0.94 11.61 15.22
C ILE A 285 -0.75 12.62 16.36
N SER A 286 0.11 13.63 16.16
CA SER A 286 0.39 14.65 17.19
C SER A 286 -0.85 15.47 17.58
N LYS A 287 -1.83 15.58 16.71
CA LYS A 287 -3.13 16.26 16.94
C LYS A 287 -4.11 15.38 17.73
N GLY A 288 -3.81 14.09 17.89
CA GLY A 288 -4.64 13.11 18.59
C GLY A 288 -5.80 12.58 17.77
N GLY A 289 -6.51 11.58 18.32
CA GLY A 289 -7.69 10.97 17.72
C GLY A 289 -7.41 9.82 16.76
N VAL A 290 -6.17 9.56 16.36
CA VAL A 290 -5.80 8.40 15.55
C VAL A 290 -5.81 7.16 16.43
N LYS A 291 -6.57 6.16 16.03
CA LYS A 291 -6.72 4.89 16.78
C LYS A 291 -6.04 3.71 16.11
N GLY A 292 -5.87 3.75 14.80
CA GLY A 292 -5.22 2.73 14.00
C GLY A 292 -4.76 3.29 12.67
N LEU A 293 -3.74 2.66 12.09
CA LEU A 293 -3.19 2.97 10.79
C LEU A 293 -2.96 1.66 10.03
N ALA A 294 -3.32 1.63 8.77
CA ALA A 294 -3.07 0.50 7.89
C ALA A 294 -2.34 0.97 6.63
N HIS A 295 -1.19 0.40 6.36
CA HIS A 295 -0.49 0.58 5.09
C HIS A 295 -1.10 -0.40 4.08
N ILE A 296 -1.68 0.13 3.02
CA ILE A 296 -2.32 -0.69 2.00
C ILE A 296 -1.26 -1.12 0.99
N THR A 297 -0.99 -2.42 0.94
CA THR A 297 0.02 -3.06 0.10
C THR A 297 -0.60 -4.22 -0.69
N GLY A 298 0.15 -5.22 -1.10
CA GLY A 298 -0.27 -6.29 -1.99
C GLY A 298 -1.54 -7.08 -1.61
N GLY A 299 -1.95 -7.05 -0.34
CA GLY A 299 -3.20 -7.70 0.12
C GLY A 299 -4.44 -6.81 0.02
N GLY A 300 -4.28 -5.54 -0.38
CA GLY A 300 -5.39 -4.61 -0.54
C GLY A 300 -6.14 -4.29 0.74
N PHE A 301 -7.32 -3.68 0.62
CA PHE A 301 -8.20 -3.35 1.77
C PHE A 301 -8.58 -4.59 2.57
N THR A 302 -8.81 -5.71 1.88
CA THR A 302 -9.29 -6.96 2.48
C THR A 302 -8.30 -7.58 3.45
N ASP A 303 -7.00 -7.48 3.18
CA ASP A 303 -5.97 -8.10 3.99
C ASP A 303 -5.27 -7.10 4.93
N ASN A 304 -5.18 -5.81 4.55
CA ASN A 304 -4.44 -4.84 5.35
C ASN A 304 -5.28 -4.13 6.40
N ILE A 305 -6.50 -3.68 6.09
CA ILE A 305 -7.35 -2.98 7.05
C ILE A 305 -7.71 -3.86 8.26
N PRO A 306 -8.06 -5.15 8.11
CA PRO A 306 -8.38 -6.00 9.26
C PRO A 306 -7.23 -6.25 10.24
N ARG A 307 -5.97 -6.03 9.83
CA ARG A 307 -4.80 -6.21 10.71
C ARG A 307 -4.83 -5.32 11.95
N VAL A 308 -5.47 -4.15 11.83
CA VAL A 308 -5.55 -3.16 12.92
C VAL A 308 -6.89 -3.18 13.65
N PHE A 309 -7.86 -4.00 13.24
CA PHE A 309 -9.17 -4.03 13.86
C PHE A 309 -9.23 -4.97 15.07
N PRO A 310 -9.90 -4.55 16.15
CA PRO A 310 -10.34 -5.47 17.18
C PRO A 310 -11.26 -6.56 16.60
N SER A 311 -11.26 -7.73 17.23
CA SER A 311 -12.12 -8.83 16.84
C SER A 311 -13.59 -8.41 16.78
N GLY A 312 -14.29 -8.80 15.72
CA GLY A 312 -15.72 -8.53 15.53
C GLY A 312 -16.05 -7.19 14.87
N LEU A 313 -15.05 -6.36 14.58
CA LEU A 313 -15.25 -5.13 13.80
C LEU A 313 -14.99 -5.38 12.30
N GLY A 314 -15.57 -4.51 11.49
CA GLY A 314 -15.39 -4.45 10.05
C GLY A 314 -15.54 -3.03 9.54
N ALA A 315 -15.21 -2.82 8.27
CA ALA A 315 -15.33 -1.53 7.61
C ALA A 315 -16.37 -1.57 6.48
N LYS A 316 -16.96 -0.42 6.20
CA LYS A 316 -17.74 -0.16 4.99
C LYS A 316 -17.03 0.91 4.20
N ILE A 317 -16.57 0.55 3.02
CA ILE A 317 -15.87 1.43 2.09
C ILE A 317 -16.81 1.77 0.95
N PHE A 318 -16.85 3.05 0.58
CA PHE A 318 -17.69 3.54 -0.50
C PHE A 318 -16.77 3.86 -1.69
N SER A 319 -16.97 3.17 -2.80
CA SER A 319 -16.15 3.29 -4.03
C SER A 319 -16.20 4.67 -4.68
N ASP A 320 -17.19 5.48 -4.32
CA ASP A 320 -17.40 6.85 -4.78
C ASP A 320 -16.78 7.92 -3.84
N SER A 321 -16.05 7.47 -2.80
CA SER A 321 -15.45 8.39 -1.80
C SER A 321 -14.16 9.06 -2.27
N TRP A 322 -13.57 8.58 -3.38
CA TRP A 322 -12.34 9.14 -3.94
C TRP A 322 -12.37 9.10 -5.47
N GLU A 323 -11.54 9.92 -6.08
CA GLU A 323 -11.30 9.87 -7.52
C GLU A 323 -10.23 8.82 -7.83
N VAL A 324 -10.57 7.86 -8.70
CA VAL A 324 -9.64 6.81 -9.14
C VAL A 324 -8.58 7.43 -10.06
N PRO A 325 -7.27 7.31 -9.74
CA PRO A 325 -6.21 7.81 -10.61
C PRO A 325 -6.25 7.20 -12.02
N PRO A 326 -5.83 7.95 -13.06
CA PRO A 326 -5.89 7.49 -14.46
C PRO A 326 -5.17 6.17 -14.73
N VAL A 327 -4.03 5.92 -14.09
CA VAL A 327 -3.27 4.67 -14.24
C VAL A 327 -4.08 3.46 -13.82
N PHE A 328 -4.87 3.54 -12.74
CA PHE A 328 -5.75 2.45 -12.32
C PHE A 328 -6.96 2.30 -13.23
N LYS A 329 -7.53 3.41 -13.75
CA LYS A 329 -8.60 3.34 -14.75
C LYS A 329 -8.13 2.60 -16.02
N TRP A 330 -6.91 2.90 -16.46
CA TRP A 330 -6.30 2.22 -17.59
C TRP A 330 -6.07 0.73 -17.29
N LEU A 331 -5.46 0.39 -16.16
CA LEU A 331 -5.26 -1.00 -15.75
C LEU A 331 -6.58 -1.78 -15.69
N GLN A 332 -7.66 -1.16 -15.23
CA GLN A 332 -9.00 -1.74 -15.22
C GLN A 332 -9.55 -1.96 -16.65
N GLN A 333 -9.42 -0.97 -17.52
CA GLN A 333 -9.92 -1.03 -18.89
C GLN A 333 -9.20 -2.08 -19.74
N ALA A 334 -7.94 -2.36 -19.46
CA ALA A 334 -7.17 -3.44 -20.07
C ALA A 334 -7.67 -4.84 -19.67
N ARG A 335 -8.88 -4.94 -19.11
CA ARG A 335 -9.67 -6.13 -18.77
C ARG A 335 -9.15 -7.00 -17.63
N ILE A 336 -8.78 -6.36 -16.53
CA ILE A 336 -8.52 -7.07 -15.28
C ILE A 336 -9.72 -6.85 -14.37
N ASN A 337 -10.68 -7.74 -14.43
CA ASN A 337 -11.99 -7.49 -13.86
C ASN A 337 -12.07 -7.49 -12.34
N ASP A 338 -11.23 -8.11 -11.58
CA ASP A 338 -11.39 -8.18 -10.11
C ASP A 338 -10.23 -7.55 -9.31
N LEU A 339 -9.32 -6.85 -9.99
CA LEU A 339 -8.07 -6.37 -9.42
C LEU A 339 -8.07 -4.92 -8.97
N LEU A 340 -9.12 -4.18 -9.27
CA LEU A 340 -9.27 -2.82 -8.78
C LEU A 340 -9.18 -2.74 -7.26
N GLU A 341 -9.70 -3.73 -6.55
CA GLU A 341 -9.59 -3.80 -5.11
C GLU A 341 -8.13 -3.97 -4.66
N THR A 342 -7.29 -4.65 -5.45
CA THR A 342 -5.91 -4.96 -5.06
C THR A 342 -4.88 -3.94 -5.56
N LEU A 343 -5.12 -3.27 -6.68
CA LEU A 343 -4.19 -2.29 -7.27
C LEU A 343 -4.53 -0.82 -6.93
N MET A 344 -5.78 -0.53 -6.58
CA MET A 344 -6.20 0.83 -6.19
C MET A 344 -5.94 1.15 -4.73
N MET A 345 -5.18 0.32 -4.07
CA MET A 345 -4.92 0.43 -2.65
C MET A 345 -3.43 0.64 -2.39
#